data_84471aae9bd9c3549eae8499b9cc57e2
#
_entry.id   84471aae9bd9c3549eae8499b9cc57e2
#
_cell.length_a   1.000
_cell.length_b   1.000
_cell.length_c   1.000
_cell.angle_alpha   90.00
_cell.angle_beta   90.00
_cell.angle_gamma   90.00
#
_symmetry.space_group_name_H-M   'P 1'
#
loop_
_entity.id
_entity.type
_entity.pdbx_description
1 polymer ?
#
loop_
_entity_poly.entity_id
_entity_poly.type
_entity_poly.pdbx_seq_one_letter_code
_entity_poly.pdbx_strand_id
1 'polypeptide(L)'
;MHSVSLRFRPQTENYDIKIGANLISHLGPEARACLGPESRQAALISNQTVFDLYGRQAMRSLRASGFKVCHWLMKEGERHKSLRSLEQALGFLSQSRLERTDCVVALGGGVVGDLAGFAAATYLRGITFVQVPTTLLAQ
;
A
#
# COMPACT_ATOMS: atom_id res chain seq x y z
N MET A 1 26.88 35.04 12.46
CA MET A 1 25.86 34.48 11.54
C MET A 1 26.27 33.03 11.23
N HIS A 2 25.41 32.05 11.48
CA HIS A 2 25.65 30.66 11.12
C HIS A 2 24.77 30.33 9.91
N SER A 3 25.34 29.72 8.88
CA SER A 3 24.62 29.27 7.69
C SER A 3 24.70 27.74 7.57
N VAL A 4 23.60 27.11 7.19
CA VAL A 4 23.53 25.69 6.90
C VAL A 4 23.20 25.53 5.43
N SER A 5 24.09 24.90 4.67
CA SER A 5 23.87 24.62 3.25
C SER A 5 23.28 23.22 3.09
N LEU A 6 22.09 23.14 2.49
CA LEU A 6 21.44 21.89 2.14
C LEU A 6 21.66 21.60 0.65
N ARG A 7 22.24 20.46 0.34
CA ARG A 7 22.38 19.99 -1.04
C ARG A 7 21.45 18.80 -1.25
N PHE A 8 20.48 18.96 -2.12
CA PHE A 8 19.63 17.89 -2.57
C PHE A 8 20.21 17.26 -3.84
N ARG A 9 20.42 15.94 -3.81
CA ARG A 9 20.67 15.19 -5.04
C ARG A 9 19.34 14.73 -5.59
N PRO A 10 19.06 14.90 -6.89
CA PRO A 10 17.88 14.30 -7.50
C PRO A 10 18.01 12.78 -7.34
N GLN A 11 17.07 12.16 -6.62
CA GLN A 11 16.93 10.71 -6.58
C GLN A 11 16.13 10.32 -7.82
N THR A 12 16.70 9.50 -8.68
CA THR A 12 15.95 8.85 -9.75
C THR A 12 15.23 7.68 -9.08
N GLU A 13 13.96 7.84 -8.80
CA GLU A 13 13.12 6.75 -8.33
C GLU A 13 12.62 5.96 -9.55
N ASN A 14 12.91 4.68 -9.56
CA ASN A 14 12.40 3.74 -10.55
C ASN A 14 11.33 2.87 -9.91
N TYR A 15 10.28 2.58 -10.65
CA TYR A 15 9.28 1.60 -10.27
C TYR A 15 8.91 0.74 -11.46
N ASP A 16 8.53 -0.51 -11.20
CA ASP A 16 8.12 -1.44 -12.21
C ASP A 16 6.61 -1.59 -12.25
N ILE A 17 6.04 -1.61 -13.45
CA ILE A 17 4.65 -1.97 -13.69
C ILE A 17 4.64 -3.38 -14.26
N LYS A 18 4.01 -4.32 -13.54
CA LYS A 18 3.88 -5.71 -13.96
C LYS A 18 2.46 -5.97 -14.45
N ILE A 19 2.34 -6.44 -15.69
CA ILE A 19 1.06 -6.73 -16.35
C ILE A 19 1.04 -8.20 -16.74
N GLY A 20 -0.01 -8.92 -16.32
CA GLY A 20 -0.14 -10.34 -16.65
C GLY A 20 -1.36 -10.98 -15.99
N ALA A 21 -1.58 -12.25 -16.31
CA ALA A 21 -2.62 -13.06 -15.68
C ALA A 21 -2.15 -13.58 -14.31
N ASN A 22 -3.09 -13.74 -13.37
CA ASN A 22 -2.86 -14.34 -12.04
C ASN A 22 -1.80 -13.63 -11.17
N LEU A 23 -1.52 -12.35 -11.41
CA LEU A 23 -0.49 -11.60 -10.66
C LEU A 23 -0.75 -11.53 -9.16
N ILE A 24 -2.01 -11.61 -8.72
CA ILE A 24 -2.35 -11.59 -7.29
C ILE A 24 -1.74 -12.78 -6.54
N SER A 25 -1.63 -13.94 -7.18
CA SER A 25 -0.96 -15.11 -6.58
C SER A 25 0.55 -14.90 -6.41
N HIS A 26 1.15 -14.02 -7.20
CA HIS A 26 2.57 -13.66 -7.16
C HIS A 26 2.85 -12.35 -6.39
N LEU A 27 1.84 -11.71 -5.83
CA LEU A 27 1.98 -10.44 -5.12
C LEU A 27 3.04 -10.50 -4.00
N GLY A 28 3.02 -11.56 -3.22
CA GLY A 28 3.97 -11.72 -2.11
C GLY A 28 5.43 -11.83 -2.56
N PRO A 29 5.79 -12.76 -3.46
CA PRO A 29 7.14 -12.84 -4.03
C PRO A 29 7.61 -11.53 -4.66
N GLU A 30 6.75 -10.87 -5.42
CA GLU A 30 7.07 -9.59 -6.06
C GLU A 30 7.28 -8.47 -5.04
N ALA A 31 6.39 -8.35 -4.06
CA ALA A 31 6.57 -7.39 -2.97
C ALA A 31 7.87 -7.66 -2.19
N ARG A 32 8.17 -8.92 -1.91
CA ARG A 32 9.41 -9.29 -1.21
C ARG A 32 10.67 -8.94 -2.00
N ALA A 33 10.64 -9.16 -3.31
CA ALA A 33 11.76 -8.80 -4.19
C ALA A 33 12.03 -7.29 -4.22
N CYS A 34 10.96 -6.47 -4.20
CA CYS A 34 11.08 -5.01 -4.22
C CYS A 34 11.43 -4.40 -2.85
N LEU A 35 10.88 -4.96 -1.76
CA LEU A 35 10.97 -4.38 -0.43
C LEU A 35 12.14 -4.91 0.41
N GLY A 36 12.67 -6.05 0.02
CA GLY A 36 13.75 -6.71 0.78
C GLY A 36 13.28 -7.29 2.12
N PRO A 37 14.22 -7.85 2.92
CA PRO A 37 13.92 -8.54 4.17
C PRO A 37 13.52 -7.61 5.33
N GLU A 38 13.83 -6.33 5.24
CA GLU A 38 13.55 -5.34 6.29
C GLU A 38 12.06 -5.07 6.47
N SER A 39 11.27 -5.20 5.40
CA SER A 39 9.82 -5.06 5.44
C SER A 39 9.20 -6.31 6.07
N ARG A 40 8.61 -6.16 7.25
CA ARG A 40 8.05 -7.28 8.02
C ARG A 40 6.53 -7.35 7.94
N GLN A 41 5.88 -6.22 7.80
CA GLN A 41 4.43 -6.13 7.78
C GLN A 41 3.92 -5.52 6.48
N ALA A 42 2.74 -5.98 6.07
CA ALA A 42 2.00 -5.40 4.95
C ALA A 42 0.58 -5.08 5.41
N ALA A 43 0.18 -3.82 5.28
CA ALA A 43 -1.18 -3.38 5.54
C ALA A 43 -1.97 -3.37 4.24
N LEU A 44 -2.88 -4.31 4.07
CA LEU A 44 -3.77 -4.38 2.91
C LEU A 44 -4.97 -3.45 3.11
N ILE A 45 -5.11 -2.46 2.23
CA ILE A 45 -6.27 -1.58 2.18
C ILE A 45 -7.10 -1.93 0.94
N SER A 46 -8.39 -2.16 1.13
CA SER A 46 -9.32 -2.55 0.07
C SER A 46 -10.73 -2.04 0.38
N ASN A 47 -11.70 -2.40 -0.43
CA ASN A 47 -13.12 -2.33 -0.12
C ASN A 47 -13.72 -3.74 -0.05
N GLN A 48 -14.96 -3.86 0.43
CA GLN A 48 -15.58 -5.15 0.67
C GLN A 48 -15.69 -5.98 -0.61
N THR A 49 -16.20 -5.40 -1.70
CA THR A 49 -16.40 -6.12 -2.99
C THR A 49 -15.09 -6.69 -3.54
N VAL A 50 -14.04 -5.87 -3.59
CA VAL A 50 -12.73 -6.30 -4.11
C VAL A 50 -12.08 -7.31 -3.17
N PHE A 51 -12.22 -7.11 -1.87
CA PHE A 51 -11.66 -8.02 -0.87
C PHE A 51 -12.29 -9.41 -0.94
N ASP A 52 -13.60 -9.50 -1.14
CA ASP A 52 -14.31 -10.78 -1.29
C ASP A 52 -13.83 -11.57 -2.53
N LEU A 53 -13.49 -10.85 -3.61
CA LEU A 53 -12.98 -11.46 -4.84
C LEU A 53 -11.49 -11.87 -4.75
N TYR A 54 -10.65 -10.98 -4.23
CA TYR A 54 -9.20 -11.10 -4.36
C TYR A 54 -8.42 -11.00 -3.04
N GLY A 55 -9.02 -10.44 -1.99
CA GLY A 55 -8.33 -10.12 -0.75
C GLY A 55 -7.71 -11.33 -0.07
N ARG A 56 -8.43 -12.46 0.00
CA ARG A 56 -7.92 -13.69 0.61
C ARG A 56 -6.71 -14.25 -0.13
N GLN A 57 -6.73 -14.19 -1.47
CA GLN A 57 -5.61 -14.64 -2.30
C GLN A 57 -4.39 -13.74 -2.12
N ALA A 58 -4.59 -12.41 -2.14
CA ALA A 58 -3.54 -11.43 -1.90
C ALA A 58 -2.88 -11.61 -0.52
N MET A 59 -3.69 -11.73 0.54
CA MET A 59 -3.18 -11.97 1.90
C MET A 59 -2.42 -13.28 2.02
N ARG A 60 -2.90 -14.34 1.38
CA ARG A 60 -2.21 -15.65 1.37
C ARG A 60 -0.85 -15.53 0.71
N SER A 61 -0.78 -14.89 -0.45
CA SER A 61 0.47 -14.67 -1.19
C SER A 61 1.49 -13.87 -0.36
N LEU A 62 1.06 -12.78 0.26
CA LEU A 62 1.92 -11.96 1.13
C LEU A 62 2.42 -12.75 2.35
N ARG A 63 1.54 -13.50 3.02
CA ARG A 63 1.93 -14.33 4.19
C ARG A 63 2.90 -15.43 3.82
N ALA A 64 2.69 -16.09 2.68
CA ALA A 64 3.62 -17.12 2.17
C ALA A 64 5.02 -16.57 1.89
N SER A 65 5.14 -15.26 1.62
CA SER A 65 6.40 -14.55 1.44
C SER A 65 6.97 -13.92 2.71
N GLY A 66 6.44 -14.29 3.89
CA GLY A 66 6.97 -13.92 5.19
C GLY A 66 6.49 -12.57 5.73
N PHE A 67 5.45 -11.96 5.14
CA PHE A 67 4.85 -10.76 5.71
C PHE A 67 3.82 -11.10 6.79
N LYS A 68 3.84 -10.37 7.90
CA LYS A 68 2.70 -10.26 8.79
C LYS A 68 1.68 -9.34 8.12
N VAL A 69 0.46 -9.82 7.86
CA VAL A 69 -0.54 -9.08 7.08
C VAL A 69 -1.71 -8.70 7.96
N CYS A 70 -2.00 -7.42 8.04
CA CYS A 70 -3.25 -6.85 8.53
C CYS A 70 -4.05 -6.26 7.37
N HIS A 71 -5.34 -6.03 7.55
CA HIS A 71 -6.17 -5.43 6.51
C HIS A 71 -7.21 -4.48 7.10
N TRP A 72 -7.60 -3.51 6.29
CA TRP A 72 -8.69 -2.59 6.56
C TRP A 72 -9.53 -2.38 5.30
N LEU A 73 -10.85 -2.37 5.48
CA LEU A 73 -11.80 -2.22 4.40
C LEU A 73 -12.48 -0.85 4.49
N MET A 74 -12.22 0.00 3.52
CA MET A 74 -12.89 1.28 3.39
C MET A 74 -14.28 1.10 2.79
N LYS A 75 -15.16 2.05 3.03
CA LYS A 75 -16.47 2.10 2.38
C LYS A 75 -16.33 2.39 0.89
N GLU A 76 -17.22 1.84 0.10
CA GLU A 76 -17.22 1.98 -1.35
C GLU A 76 -17.76 3.33 -1.82
N GLY A 77 -17.25 3.77 -2.97
CA GLY A 77 -17.72 4.96 -3.69
C GLY A 77 -16.86 6.20 -3.45
N GLU A 78 -16.83 7.07 -4.46
CA GLU A 78 -16.03 8.29 -4.53
C GLU A 78 -16.27 9.24 -3.34
N ARG A 79 -17.49 9.28 -2.81
CA ARG A 79 -17.83 10.08 -1.60
C ARG A 79 -17.02 9.72 -0.36
N HIS A 80 -16.42 8.51 -0.34
CA HIS A 80 -15.59 8.04 0.76
C HIS A 80 -14.10 8.35 0.56
N LYS A 81 -13.72 8.96 -0.54
CA LYS A 81 -12.42 9.59 -0.76
C LYS A 81 -12.40 10.92 0.00
N SER A 82 -12.25 10.87 1.30
CA SER A 82 -12.43 11.98 2.23
C SER A 82 -11.37 12.00 3.32
N LEU A 83 -11.19 13.16 3.96
CA LEU A 83 -10.28 13.32 5.10
C LEU A 83 -10.67 12.39 6.27
N ARG A 84 -11.97 12.15 6.47
CA ARG A 84 -12.44 11.21 7.50
C ARG A 84 -11.98 9.79 7.24
N SER A 85 -12.06 9.35 5.99
CA SER A 85 -11.56 8.02 5.60
C SER A 85 -10.04 7.93 5.70
N LEU A 86 -9.34 9.03 5.40
CA LEU A 86 -7.89 9.12 5.61
C LEU A 86 -7.52 9.00 7.09
N GLU A 87 -8.21 9.71 7.97
CA GLU A 87 -8.01 9.61 9.42
C GLU A 87 -8.19 8.16 9.91
N GLN A 88 -9.24 7.48 9.43
CA GLN A 88 -9.47 6.07 9.75
C GLN A 88 -8.35 5.16 9.24
N ALA A 89 -7.87 5.37 8.02
CA ALA A 89 -6.75 4.63 7.46
C ALA A 89 -5.47 4.84 8.27
N LEU A 90 -5.13 6.09 8.60
CA LEU A 90 -3.96 6.41 9.44
C LEU A 90 -4.08 5.82 10.84
N GLY A 91 -5.27 5.86 11.44
CA GLY A 91 -5.57 5.21 12.73
C GLY A 91 -5.34 3.69 12.66
N PHE A 92 -5.81 3.04 11.59
CA PHE A 92 -5.57 1.62 11.35
C PHE A 92 -4.07 1.29 11.23
N LEU A 93 -3.30 2.06 10.45
CA LEU A 93 -1.86 1.84 10.30
C LEU A 93 -1.13 1.98 11.64
N SER A 94 -1.49 2.99 12.44
CA SER A 94 -0.92 3.23 13.77
C SER A 94 -1.26 2.11 14.75
N GLN A 95 -2.53 1.69 14.81
CA GLN A 95 -2.96 0.59 15.67
C GLN A 95 -2.31 -0.74 15.30
N SER A 96 -2.07 -0.95 14.01
CA SER A 96 -1.34 -2.11 13.49
C SER A 96 0.17 -2.04 13.74
N ARG A 97 0.67 -0.92 14.25
CA ARG A 97 2.10 -0.68 14.57
C ARG A 97 3.01 -0.87 13.37
N LEU A 98 2.61 -0.37 12.19
CA LEU A 98 3.50 -0.35 11.04
C LEU A 98 4.70 0.55 11.29
N GLU A 99 5.87 0.07 10.88
CA GLU A 99 7.13 0.80 10.92
C GLU A 99 7.47 1.39 9.54
N ARG A 100 8.48 2.25 9.47
CA ARG A 100 8.87 2.92 8.20
C ARG A 100 9.34 1.95 7.12
N THR A 101 9.84 0.80 7.51
CA THR A 101 10.29 -0.28 6.59
C THR A 101 9.16 -1.15 6.08
N ASP A 102 7.98 -1.05 6.68
CA ASP A 102 6.80 -1.79 6.27
C ASP A 102 6.10 -1.16 5.05
N CYS A 103 5.05 -1.81 4.55
CA CYS A 103 4.37 -1.33 3.36
C CYS A 103 2.85 -1.27 3.51
N VAL A 104 2.24 -0.38 2.73
CA VAL A 104 0.81 -0.35 2.45
C VAL A 104 0.58 -0.97 1.07
N VAL A 105 -0.34 -1.92 0.99
CA VAL A 105 -0.79 -2.54 -0.26
C VAL A 105 -2.21 -2.09 -0.54
N ALA A 106 -2.42 -1.34 -1.61
CA ALA A 106 -3.74 -0.93 -2.07
C ALA A 106 -4.28 -1.94 -3.08
N LEU A 107 -5.30 -2.68 -2.71
CA LEU A 107 -5.98 -3.64 -3.57
C LEU A 107 -7.35 -3.11 -3.95
N GLY A 108 -7.49 -2.52 -5.15
CA GLY A 108 -8.77 -1.93 -5.55
C GLY A 108 -8.70 -1.04 -6.77
N GLY A 109 -9.79 -0.31 -7.00
CA GLY A 109 -9.88 0.73 -8.01
C GLY A 109 -9.26 2.06 -7.55
N GLY A 110 -9.49 3.13 -8.33
CA GLY A 110 -8.89 4.45 -8.10
C GLY A 110 -9.14 5.02 -6.69
N VAL A 111 -10.36 4.88 -6.15
CA VAL A 111 -10.70 5.39 -4.81
C VAL A 111 -9.83 4.74 -3.73
N VAL A 112 -9.63 3.43 -3.80
CA VAL A 112 -8.78 2.69 -2.86
C VAL A 112 -7.33 3.09 -3.04
N GLY A 113 -6.85 3.12 -4.29
CA GLY A 113 -5.47 3.49 -4.62
C GLY A 113 -5.11 4.89 -4.14
N ASP A 114 -5.96 5.87 -4.41
CA ASP A 114 -5.73 7.27 -4.02
C ASP A 114 -5.72 7.45 -2.50
N LEU A 115 -6.69 6.86 -1.81
CA LEU A 115 -6.75 6.97 -0.34
C LEU A 115 -5.57 6.28 0.33
N ALA A 116 -5.28 5.05 -0.07
CA ALA A 116 -4.18 4.27 0.49
C ALA A 116 -2.81 4.87 0.16
N GLY A 117 -2.64 5.39 -1.07
CA GLY A 117 -1.42 6.08 -1.47
C GLY A 117 -1.18 7.36 -0.68
N PHE A 118 -2.22 8.16 -0.45
CA PHE A 118 -2.10 9.35 0.38
C PHE A 118 -1.85 9.01 1.85
N ALA A 119 -2.49 7.96 2.37
CA ALA A 119 -2.20 7.46 3.73
C ALA A 119 -0.73 7.01 3.85
N ALA A 120 -0.22 6.24 2.88
CA ALA A 120 1.18 5.81 2.86
C ALA A 120 2.16 6.99 2.77
N ALA A 121 1.86 8.01 1.95
CA ALA A 121 2.69 9.18 1.80
C ALA A 121 2.76 10.06 3.07
N THR A 122 1.73 10.04 3.90
CA THR A 122 1.65 10.86 5.12
C THR A 122 2.05 10.11 6.38
N TYR A 123 1.81 8.80 6.45
CA TYR A 123 2.16 7.99 7.62
C TYR A 123 3.67 7.93 7.83
N LEU A 124 4.15 8.27 9.04
CA LEU A 124 5.57 8.31 9.42
C LEU A 124 6.48 9.08 8.44
N ARG A 125 5.97 10.12 7.78
CA ARG A 125 6.63 10.89 6.71
C ARG A 125 6.86 10.11 5.42
N GLY A 126 6.07 9.11 5.19
CA GLY A 126 6.09 8.23 4.02
C GLY A 126 6.60 6.83 4.34
N ILE A 127 5.80 5.84 3.97
CA ILE A 127 6.17 4.42 3.96
C ILE A 127 5.93 3.86 2.57
N THR A 128 6.51 2.71 2.30
CA THR A 128 6.42 2.11 0.96
C THR A 128 4.99 1.77 0.57
N PHE A 129 4.67 2.00 -0.68
CA PHE A 129 3.34 1.81 -1.26
C PHE A 129 3.39 0.82 -2.43
N VAL A 130 2.52 -0.17 -2.42
CA VAL A 130 2.34 -1.16 -3.47
C VAL A 130 0.92 -1.04 -4.00
N GLN A 131 0.77 -0.69 -5.26
CA GLN A 131 -0.54 -0.56 -5.91
C GLN A 131 -0.90 -1.83 -6.67
N VAL A 132 -2.10 -2.36 -6.40
CA VAL A 132 -2.68 -3.53 -7.06
C VAL A 132 -4.04 -3.13 -7.64
N PRO A 133 -4.05 -2.50 -8.83
CA PRO A 133 -5.28 -2.01 -9.44
C PRO A 133 -6.17 -3.17 -9.91
N THR A 134 -7.46 -3.04 -9.64
CA THR A 134 -8.48 -4.03 -10.05
C THR A 134 -9.48 -3.49 -11.07
N THR A 135 -9.32 -2.24 -11.49
CA THR A 135 -10.11 -1.61 -12.55
C THR A 135 -9.20 -1.06 -13.63
N LEU A 136 -9.70 -1.04 -14.86
CA LEU A 136 -8.95 -0.50 -15.99
C LEU A 136 -8.55 0.98 -15.79
N LEU A 137 -9.44 1.76 -15.17
CA LEU A 137 -9.20 3.19 -14.93
C LEU A 137 -8.11 3.45 -13.88
N ALA A 138 -7.82 2.48 -13.01
CA ALA A 138 -6.81 2.59 -11.95
C ALA A 138 -5.42 2.09 -12.38
N GLN A 139 -5.31 1.56 -13.60
CA GLN A 139 -4.04 1.16 -14.24
C GLN A 139 -3.34 2.37 -14.92
#